data_8eb5868dadc7c2c94f33c7781da3ec50
#
_entry.id   8eb5868dadc7c2c94f33c7781da3ec50
#
_cell.length_a   1.000
_cell.length_b   1.000
_cell.length_c   1.000
_cell.angle_alpha   90.00
_cell.angle_beta   90.00
_cell.angle_gamma   90.00
#
_symmetry.space_group_name_H-M   'P 1'
#
loop_
_entity.id
_entity.type
_entity.pdbx_description
1 polymer ?
#
loop_
_entity_poly.entity_id
_entity_poly.type
_entity_poly.pdbx_seq_one_letter_code
_entity_poly.pdbx_strand_id
1 'polypeptide(L)'
;MENSKKIEAFLELIKTEVYSEPDTPMHTHMIDMVVKDLLENQMGEDKSISILDIGCGQGYAMTKFKEAGFENLQGITMSQEDVDKTIERGFKCENMDQSFMTFEDNSYDFMFSRHCLEHSPFPYFTLMEYFRVCKPGGKMYIEMPAPNNHRPLERIANHYSIMDVKMWGALMMRTGWHILVATDFTIKLTDQNDPEKPFDERNLVFVLQKPTNEQSTK
;
A
#
# COMPACT_ATOMS: atom_id res chain seq x y z
N MET A 1 -2.94 30.48 9.05
CA MET A 1 -4.12 30.14 9.92
C MET A 1 -5.36 29.73 9.13
N GLU A 2 -5.81 30.46 8.11
CA GLU A 2 -7.05 30.08 7.37
C GLU A 2 -6.86 28.81 6.53
N ASN A 3 -5.71 28.65 5.87
CA ASN A 3 -5.44 27.47 5.05
C ASN A 3 -5.25 26.18 5.87
N SER A 4 -4.65 26.25 7.08
CA SER A 4 -4.52 25.08 7.96
C SER A 4 -5.89 24.57 8.39
N LYS A 5 -6.81 25.46 8.75
CA LYS A 5 -8.18 25.09 9.13
C LYS A 5 -8.96 24.41 7.99
N LYS A 6 -8.74 24.83 6.74
CA LYS A 6 -9.36 24.20 5.57
C LYS A 6 -8.81 22.78 5.35
N ILE A 7 -7.49 22.60 5.49
CA ILE A 7 -6.86 21.29 5.40
C ILE A 7 -7.36 20.38 6.53
N GLU A 8 -7.38 20.86 7.76
CA GLU A 8 -7.90 20.12 8.91
C GLU A 8 -9.36 19.67 8.70
N ALA A 9 -10.23 20.59 8.25
CA ALA A 9 -11.64 20.27 7.98
C ALA A 9 -11.78 19.26 6.84
N PHE A 10 -10.92 19.31 5.83
CA PHE A 10 -10.90 18.34 4.73
C PHE A 10 -10.43 16.96 5.20
N LEU A 11 -9.39 16.89 6.04
CA LEU A 11 -8.92 15.63 6.62
C LEU A 11 -9.96 14.98 7.52
N GLU A 12 -10.71 15.77 8.30
CA GLU A 12 -11.83 15.26 9.09
C GLU A 12 -12.94 14.66 8.19
N LEU A 13 -13.22 15.28 7.04
CA LEU A 13 -14.17 14.73 6.07
C LEU A 13 -13.70 13.37 5.53
N ILE A 14 -12.41 13.24 5.19
CA ILE A 14 -11.85 11.96 4.70
C ILE A 14 -11.98 10.86 5.74
N LYS A 15 -11.80 11.18 7.02
CA LYS A 15 -11.95 10.20 8.12
C LYS A 15 -13.35 9.59 8.20
N THR A 16 -14.37 10.27 7.69
CA THR A 16 -15.74 9.71 7.65
C THR A 16 -15.90 8.56 6.68
N GLU A 17 -14.99 8.40 5.72
CA GLU A 17 -14.99 7.34 4.71
C GLU A 17 -14.08 6.14 5.09
N VAL A 18 -13.46 6.17 6.29
CA VAL A 18 -12.65 5.08 6.81
C VAL A 18 -13.54 3.90 7.21
N TYR A 19 -13.14 2.72 6.84
CA TYR A 19 -13.84 1.47 7.16
C TYR A 19 -12.83 0.42 7.66
N SER A 20 -13.34 -0.57 8.40
CA SER A 20 -12.57 -1.76 8.77
C SER A 20 -12.56 -2.75 7.61
N GLU A 21 -11.41 -3.36 7.34
CA GLU A 21 -11.23 -4.33 6.28
C GLU A 21 -10.89 -5.72 6.87
N PRO A 22 -11.91 -6.52 7.24
CA PRO A 22 -11.68 -7.84 7.78
C PRO A 22 -11.12 -8.79 6.73
N ASP A 23 -10.31 -9.75 7.18
CA ASP A 23 -9.77 -10.79 6.32
C ASP A 23 -10.91 -11.60 5.67
N THR A 24 -10.89 -11.65 4.35
CA THR A 24 -11.76 -12.55 3.58
C THR A 24 -10.94 -13.63 2.90
N PRO A 25 -11.52 -14.80 2.56
CA PRO A 25 -10.78 -15.85 1.86
C PRO A 25 -10.13 -15.39 0.56
N MET A 26 -10.74 -14.43 -0.14
CA MET A 26 -10.18 -13.83 -1.35
C MET A 26 -8.95 -12.97 -1.03
N HIS A 27 -9.07 -12.06 -0.05
CA HIS A 27 -7.97 -11.19 0.34
C HIS A 27 -6.76 -11.97 0.84
N THR A 28 -7.00 -12.98 1.70
CA THR A 28 -5.92 -13.81 2.23
C THR A 28 -5.22 -14.61 1.14
N HIS A 29 -5.97 -15.19 0.19
CA HIS A 29 -5.40 -15.90 -0.96
C HIS A 29 -4.53 -15.00 -1.83
N MET A 30 -4.99 -13.77 -2.11
CA MET A 30 -4.23 -12.79 -2.90
C MET A 30 -2.94 -12.38 -2.19
N ILE A 31 -3.02 -12.11 -0.88
CA ILE A 31 -1.84 -11.77 -0.08
C ILE A 31 -0.84 -12.92 -0.05
N ASP A 32 -1.30 -14.17 0.10
CA ASP A 32 -0.42 -15.35 0.05
C ASP A 32 0.36 -15.42 -1.26
N MET A 33 -0.30 -15.20 -2.40
CA MET A 33 0.35 -15.20 -3.71
C MET A 33 1.36 -14.06 -3.86
N VAL A 34 0.96 -12.86 -3.48
CA VAL A 34 1.81 -11.66 -3.58
C VAL A 34 3.03 -11.76 -2.67
N VAL A 35 2.85 -12.12 -1.40
CA VAL A 35 3.98 -12.24 -0.47
C VAL A 35 4.93 -13.34 -0.92
N LYS A 36 4.43 -14.47 -1.42
CA LYS A 36 5.27 -15.52 -1.98
C LYS A 36 6.12 -15.00 -3.14
N ASP A 37 5.53 -14.30 -4.11
CA ASP A 37 6.26 -13.71 -5.24
C ASP A 37 7.32 -12.70 -4.77
N LEU A 38 6.99 -11.85 -3.79
CA LEU A 38 7.93 -10.90 -3.22
C LEU A 38 9.12 -11.57 -2.56
N LEU A 39 8.89 -12.65 -1.81
CA LEU A 39 9.95 -13.42 -1.15
C LEU A 39 10.88 -14.08 -2.17
N GLU A 40 10.34 -14.58 -3.27
CA GLU A 40 11.10 -15.28 -4.33
C GLU A 40 11.88 -14.31 -5.22
N ASN A 41 11.33 -13.12 -5.51
CA ASN A 41 11.82 -12.27 -6.61
C ASN A 41 12.31 -10.88 -6.17
N GLN A 42 11.87 -10.35 -5.03
CA GLN A 42 12.13 -8.95 -4.67
C GLN A 42 12.85 -8.77 -3.34
N MET A 43 12.62 -9.67 -2.39
CA MET A 43 13.21 -9.61 -1.06
C MET A 43 14.43 -10.53 -0.98
N GLY A 44 15.51 -10.02 -0.39
CA GLY A 44 16.71 -10.82 -0.15
C GLY A 44 16.56 -11.79 1.03
N GLU A 45 17.67 -12.46 1.36
CA GLU A 45 17.73 -13.43 2.46
C GLU A 45 17.84 -12.76 3.85
N ASP A 46 18.20 -11.46 3.92
CA ASP A 46 18.34 -10.75 5.17
C ASP A 46 16.99 -10.55 5.86
N LYS A 47 16.78 -11.30 6.96
CA LYS A 47 15.55 -11.24 7.76
C LYS A 47 15.56 -10.13 8.81
N SER A 48 16.65 -9.40 8.96
CA SER A 48 16.77 -8.29 9.90
C SER A 48 16.21 -6.96 9.39
N ILE A 49 15.82 -6.89 8.12
CA ILE A 49 15.27 -5.68 7.50
C ILE A 49 13.99 -5.22 8.19
N SER A 50 13.78 -3.90 8.21
CA SER A 50 12.55 -3.27 8.69
C SER A 50 11.50 -3.20 7.59
N ILE A 51 10.29 -3.68 7.87
CA ILE A 51 9.16 -3.70 6.91
C ILE A 51 8.02 -2.84 7.46
N LEU A 52 7.49 -1.95 6.60
CA LEU A 52 6.28 -1.18 6.87
C LEU A 52 5.15 -1.67 5.96
N ASP A 53 4.03 -2.09 6.57
CA ASP A 53 2.78 -2.41 5.89
C ASP A 53 1.82 -1.21 5.96
N ILE A 54 1.58 -0.57 4.82
CA ILE A 54 0.79 0.65 4.70
C ILE A 54 -0.63 0.30 4.25
N GLY A 55 -1.61 0.60 5.08
CA GLY A 55 -2.97 0.10 4.91
C GLY A 55 -3.06 -1.37 5.27
N CYS A 56 -2.45 -1.75 6.41
CA CYS A 56 -2.25 -3.14 6.80
C CYS A 56 -3.55 -3.92 7.10
N GLY A 57 -4.73 -3.25 7.10
CA GLY A 57 -5.97 -3.86 7.55
C GLY A 57 -5.77 -4.54 8.90
N GLN A 58 -6.18 -5.80 9.03
CA GLN A 58 -6.02 -6.59 10.26
C GLN A 58 -4.67 -7.34 10.35
N GLY A 59 -3.64 -6.98 9.54
CA GLY A 59 -2.26 -7.46 9.67
C GLY A 59 -1.99 -8.83 9.05
N TYR A 60 -2.78 -9.26 8.05
CA TYR A 60 -2.57 -10.57 7.43
C TYR A 60 -1.24 -10.66 6.66
N ALA A 61 -0.87 -9.64 5.89
CA ALA A 61 0.41 -9.63 5.19
C ALA A 61 1.60 -9.66 6.17
N MET A 62 1.50 -8.95 7.29
CA MET A 62 2.50 -9.00 8.37
C MET A 62 2.63 -10.40 8.94
N THR A 63 1.54 -11.17 9.07
CA THR A 63 1.59 -12.58 9.48
C THR A 63 2.42 -13.41 8.49
N LYS A 64 2.25 -13.20 7.19
CA LYS A 64 3.02 -13.91 6.16
C LYS A 64 4.50 -13.53 6.16
N PHE A 65 4.83 -12.27 6.34
CA PHE A 65 6.22 -11.85 6.51
C PHE A 65 6.85 -12.47 7.76
N LYS A 66 6.11 -12.55 8.87
CA LYS A 66 6.59 -13.19 10.09
C LYS A 66 6.82 -14.70 9.91
N GLU A 67 5.90 -15.40 9.24
CA GLU A 67 6.06 -16.81 8.88
C GLU A 67 7.31 -17.06 8.01
N ALA A 68 7.69 -16.07 7.19
CA ALA A 68 8.91 -16.09 6.38
C ALA A 68 10.18 -15.69 7.17
N GLY A 69 10.07 -15.40 8.47
CA GLY A 69 11.19 -15.13 9.37
C GLY A 69 11.54 -13.66 9.56
N PHE A 70 10.74 -12.70 9.07
CA PHE A 70 10.96 -11.28 9.34
C PHE A 70 10.35 -10.90 10.69
N GLU A 71 11.12 -10.18 11.54
CA GLU A 71 10.70 -9.82 12.89
C GLU A 71 10.42 -8.31 13.06
N ASN A 72 11.03 -7.47 12.23
CA ASN A 72 10.92 -6.01 12.34
C ASN A 72 9.74 -5.50 11.49
N LEU A 73 8.53 -5.75 11.96
CA LEU A 73 7.28 -5.45 11.25
C LEU A 73 6.52 -4.32 11.95
N GLN A 74 6.09 -3.33 11.17
CA GLN A 74 5.24 -2.23 11.60
C GLN A 74 4.08 -2.09 10.63
N GLY A 75 2.85 -1.93 11.14
CA GLY A 75 1.66 -1.62 10.35
C GLY A 75 1.15 -0.22 10.60
N ILE A 76 0.50 0.38 9.61
CA ILE A 76 -0.35 1.56 9.76
C ILE A 76 -1.68 1.37 9.05
N THR A 77 -2.75 1.85 9.65
CA THR A 77 -4.10 1.93 9.06
C THR A 77 -4.88 3.05 9.72
N MET A 78 -5.91 3.58 9.08
CA MET A 78 -6.77 4.62 9.66
C MET A 78 -7.94 4.04 10.48
N SER A 79 -8.25 2.76 10.32
CA SER A 79 -9.30 2.08 11.10
C SER A 79 -8.78 1.67 12.48
N GLN A 80 -9.35 2.22 13.55
CA GLN A 80 -8.98 1.84 14.92
C GLN A 80 -9.29 0.35 15.21
N GLU A 81 -10.37 -0.18 14.65
CA GLU A 81 -10.72 -1.59 14.78
C GLU A 81 -9.61 -2.49 14.18
N ASP A 82 -9.08 -2.12 13.01
CA ASP A 82 -8.02 -2.87 12.36
C ASP A 82 -6.68 -2.74 13.11
N VAL A 83 -6.39 -1.56 13.68
CA VAL A 83 -5.24 -1.39 14.58
C VAL A 83 -5.32 -2.36 15.76
N ASP A 84 -6.48 -2.40 16.44
CA ASP A 84 -6.68 -3.26 17.60
C ASP A 84 -6.51 -4.74 17.23
N LYS A 85 -7.08 -5.17 16.10
CA LYS A 85 -6.93 -6.54 15.58
C LYS A 85 -5.48 -6.90 15.22
N THR A 86 -4.76 -5.97 14.62
CA THR A 86 -3.35 -6.16 14.26
C THR A 86 -2.49 -6.29 15.53
N ILE A 87 -2.77 -5.49 16.57
CA ILE A 87 -2.11 -5.60 17.87
C ILE A 87 -2.46 -6.91 18.56
N GLU A 88 -3.72 -7.36 18.52
CA GLU A 88 -4.14 -8.68 19.05
C GLU A 88 -3.38 -9.84 18.40
N ARG A 89 -2.96 -9.71 17.13
CA ARG A 89 -2.09 -10.67 16.42
C ARG A 89 -0.61 -10.59 16.84
N GLY A 90 -0.25 -9.65 17.69
CA GLY A 90 1.11 -9.49 18.22
C GLY A 90 2.03 -8.63 17.35
N PHE A 91 1.48 -7.75 16.52
CA PHE A 91 2.24 -6.81 15.71
C PHE A 91 2.18 -5.39 16.28
N LYS A 92 3.16 -4.57 15.91
CA LYS A 92 3.09 -3.13 16.12
C LYS A 92 2.21 -2.52 15.03
N CYS A 93 1.21 -1.73 15.41
CA CYS A 93 0.34 -1.03 14.49
C CYS A 93 -0.08 0.32 15.07
N GLU A 94 -0.21 1.32 14.21
CA GLU A 94 -0.61 2.67 14.59
C GLU A 94 -1.77 3.16 13.72
N ASN A 95 -2.70 3.89 14.36
CA ASN A 95 -3.73 4.63 13.62
C ASN A 95 -3.07 5.86 12.98
N MET A 96 -2.83 5.77 11.68
CA MET A 96 -2.04 6.77 10.97
C MET A 96 -2.47 6.88 9.50
N ASP A 97 -2.57 8.12 9.01
CA ASP A 97 -2.78 8.41 7.59
C ASP A 97 -1.46 8.22 6.82
N GLN A 98 -1.54 7.48 5.72
CA GLN A 98 -0.42 7.22 4.82
C GLN A 98 0.27 8.48 4.27
N SER A 99 -0.46 9.61 4.23
CA SER A 99 0.05 10.89 3.73
C SER A 99 0.74 11.74 4.80
N PHE A 100 0.61 11.39 6.08
CA PHE A 100 1.10 12.17 7.21
C PHE A 100 1.80 11.28 8.24
N MET A 101 2.79 10.50 7.78
CA MET A 101 3.50 9.56 8.63
C MET A 101 4.44 10.28 9.61
N THR A 102 4.41 9.87 10.87
CA THR A 102 5.27 10.42 11.93
C THR A 102 6.62 9.72 12.06
N PHE A 103 6.91 8.74 11.22
CA PHE A 103 8.19 8.04 11.21
C PHE A 103 9.34 8.95 10.75
N GLU A 104 10.52 8.69 11.28
CA GLU A 104 11.75 9.36 10.86
C GLU A 104 12.08 9.07 9.37
N ASP A 105 12.86 9.95 8.76
CA ASP A 105 13.37 9.74 7.41
C ASP A 105 14.22 8.46 7.35
N ASN A 106 14.12 7.72 6.25
CA ASN A 106 14.93 6.53 6.00
C ASN A 106 14.80 5.45 7.10
N SER A 107 13.58 5.14 7.52
CA SER A 107 13.28 4.18 8.60
C SER A 107 13.12 2.74 8.12
N TYR A 108 12.65 2.53 6.89
CA TYR A 108 12.25 1.21 6.43
C TYR A 108 13.05 0.75 5.22
N ASP A 109 13.46 -0.54 5.24
CA ASP A 109 14.19 -1.20 4.16
C ASP A 109 13.24 -1.69 3.06
N PHE A 110 12.04 -2.12 3.46
CA PHE A 110 10.98 -2.58 2.57
C PHE A 110 9.64 -1.99 2.99
N MET A 111 8.83 -1.60 2.01
CA MET A 111 7.48 -1.09 2.25
C MET A 111 6.49 -1.86 1.39
N PHE A 112 5.36 -2.20 1.97
CA PHE A 112 4.27 -2.92 1.34
C PHE A 112 3.00 -2.07 1.38
N SER A 113 2.33 -1.90 0.26
CA SER A 113 1.06 -1.18 0.18
C SER A 113 0.18 -1.86 -0.86
N ARG A 114 -0.95 -2.37 -0.40
CA ARG A 114 -1.91 -3.06 -1.26
C ARG A 114 -3.30 -2.48 -1.07
N HIS A 115 -3.91 -2.01 -2.16
CA HIS A 115 -5.23 -1.37 -2.13
C HIS A 115 -5.35 -0.28 -1.04
N CYS A 116 -4.36 0.64 -1.04
CA CYS A 116 -4.30 1.74 -0.06
C CYS A 116 -4.04 3.10 -0.74
N LEU A 117 -3.13 3.17 -1.72
CA LEU A 117 -2.73 4.45 -2.32
C LEU A 117 -3.87 5.15 -3.07
N GLU A 118 -4.82 4.40 -3.63
CA GLU A 118 -6.02 4.95 -4.29
C GLU A 118 -6.91 5.75 -3.34
N HIS A 119 -6.82 5.50 -2.04
CA HIS A 119 -7.53 6.23 -1.00
C HIS A 119 -6.85 7.56 -0.64
N SER A 120 -5.69 7.87 -1.23
CA SER A 120 -5.08 9.18 -1.02
C SER A 120 -5.67 10.23 -1.97
N PRO A 121 -6.21 11.34 -1.42
CA PRO A 121 -6.61 12.49 -2.23
C PRO A 121 -5.42 13.33 -2.70
N PHE A 122 -4.21 13.07 -2.16
CA PHE A 122 -2.97 13.78 -2.46
C PHE A 122 -1.85 12.82 -2.92
N PRO A 123 -2.04 12.03 -3.97
CA PRO A 123 -1.14 10.91 -4.28
C PRO A 123 0.31 11.32 -4.51
N TYR A 124 0.57 12.52 -5.04
CA TYR A 124 1.93 13.04 -5.18
C TYR A 124 2.58 13.26 -3.81
N PHE A 125 1.88 13.89 -2.89
CA PHE A 125 2.35 14.13 -1.54
C PHE A 125 2.56 12.83 -0.78
N THR A 126 1.62 11.88 -0.89
CA THR A 126 1.73 10.55 -0.27
C THR A 126 2.95 9.79 -0.79
N LEU A 127 3.21 9.82 -2.10
CA LEU A 127 4.41 9.21 -2.67
C LEU A 127 5.72 9.88 -2.20
N MET A 128 5.70 11.18 -1.90
CA MET A 128 6.84 11.86 -1.27
C MET A 128 7.05 11.38 0.17
N GLU A 129 5.96 11.16 0.95
CA GLU A 129 6.05 10.58 2.28
C GLU A 129 6.59 9.15 2.25
N TYR A 130 6.13 8.33 1.31
CA TYR A 130 6.68 7.00 1.08
C TYR A 130 8.18 7.06 0.77
N PHE A 131 8.57 7.97 -0.13
CA PHE A 131 9.98 8.17 -0.46
C PHE A 131 10.80 8.64 0.74
N ARG A 132 10.25 9.52 1.57
CA ARG A 132 10.92 10.04 2.77
C ARG A 132 11.25 8.91 3.76
N VAL A 133 10.27 8.08 4.09
CA VAL A 133 10.43 7.03 5.12
C VAL A 133 11.17 5.80 4.62
N CYS A 134 11.24 5.56 3.31
CA CYS A 134 12.04 4.49 2.72
C CYS A 134 13.54 4.81 2.83
N LYS A 135 14.36 3.83 3.18
CA LYS A 135 15.83 3.96 3.19
C LYS A 135 16.40 4.08 1.77
N PRO A 136 17.54 4.78 1.56
CA PRO A 136 18.28 4.68 0.30
C PRO A 136 18.60 3.21 -0.05
N GLY A 137 18.30 2.80 -1.27
CA GLY A 137 18.39 1.39 -1.70
C GLY A 137 17.20 0.52 -1.32
N GLY A 138 16.35 0.99 -0.41
CA GLY A 138 15.13 0.29 0.00
C GLY A 138 14.12 0.16 -1.14
N LYS A 139 13.22 -0.81 -1.01
CA LYS A 139 12.21 -1.11 -2.02
C LYS A 139 10.80 -0.92 -1.49
N MET A 140 9.87 -0.72 -2.41
CA MET A 140 8.45 -0.64 -2.11
C MET A 140 7.65 -1.43 -3.13
N TYR A 141 6.73 -2.26 -2.64
CA TYR A 141 5.67 -2.88 -3.43
C TYR A 141 4.39 -2.05 -3.30
N ILE A 142 3.76 -1.74 -4.42
CA ILE A 142 2.46 -1.08 -4.46
C ILE A 142 1.56 -1.86 -5.41
N GLU A 143 0.37 -2.25 -4.92
CA GLU A 143 -0.73 -2.78 -5.72
C GLU A 143 -1.96 -1.90 -5.54
N MET A 144 -2.64 -1.60 -6.64
CA MET A 144 -3.82 -0.76 -6.65
C MET A 144 -4.75 -1.13 -7.81
N PRO A 145 -6.06 -0.81 -7.75
CA PRO A 145 -6.99 -1.12 -8.80
C PRO A 145 -6.65 -0.35 -10.09
N ALA A 146 -6.76 -1.03 -11.22
CA ALA A 146 -6.68 -0.38 -12.52
C ALA A 146 -7.99 0.38 -12.84
N PRO A 147 -7.95 1.45 -13.64
CA PRO A 147 -9.17 2.07 -14.16
C PRO A 147 -9.89 1.15 -15.15
N ASN A 148 -11.17 1.40 -15.36
CA ASN A 148 -12.02 0.66 -16.32
C ASN A 148 -12.12 -0.84 -16.00
N ASN A 149 -12.20 -1.20 -14.74
CA ASN A 149 -12.53 -2.55 -14.29
C ASN A 149 -13.99 -2.90 -14.56
N HIS A 150 -14.34 -4.19 -14.49
CA HIS A 150 -15.72 -4.64 -14.54
C HIS A 150 -16.56 -3.98 -13.43
N ARG A 151 -16.05 -3.94 -12.22
CA ARG A 151 -16.59 -3.08 -11.16
C ARG A 151 -16.03 -1.67 -11.37
N PRO A 152 -16.87 -0.63 -11.41
CA PRO A 152 -16.39 0.75 -11.60
C PRO A 152 -15.72 1.26 -10.32
N LEU A 153 -14.52 0.76 -10.04
CA LEU A 153 -13.76 1.05 -8.80
C LEU A 153 -13.46 2.54 -8.64
N GLU A 154 -13.38 3.28 -9.77
CA GLU A 154 -13.25 4.73 -9.79
C GLU A 154 -14.51 5.48 -9.29
N ARG A 155 -15.63 4.78 -9.06
CA ARG A 155 -16.87 5.35 -8.51
C ARG A 155 -17.08 5.05 -7.02
N ILE A 156 -16.16 4.32 -6.41
CA ILE A 156 -16.18 4.09 -4.96
C ILE A 156 -15.82 5.42 -4.28
N ALA A 157 -16.62 5.84 -3.31
CA ALA A 157 -16.58 7.19 -2.75
C ALA A 157 -15.21 7.58 -2.18
N ASN A 158 -14.48 6.62 -1.59
CA ASN A 158 -13.16 6.84 -1.01
C ASN A 158 -11.98 6.46 -1.93
N HIS A 159 -12.23 6.13 -3.19
CA HIS A 159 -11.20 5.98 -4.23
C HIS A 159 -10.92 7.33 -4.89
N TYR A 160 -10.12 8.16 -4.27
CA TYR A 160 -9.83 9.52 -4.76
C TYR A 160 -8.88 9.53 -5.96
N SER A 161 -8.05 8.49 -6.10
CA SER A 161 -6.97 8.46 -7.10
C SER A 161 -6.95 7.14 -7.86
N ILE A 162 -7.68 7.03 -8.95
CA ILE A 162 -7.63 5.90 -9.89
C ILE A 162 -7.03 6.37 -11.20
N MET A 163 -5.82 5.91 -11.52
CA MET A 163 -5.05 6.31 -12.69
C MET A 163 -4.52 5.07 -13.42
N ASP A 164 -4.16 5.22 -14.70
CA ASP A 164 -3.52 4.15 -15.45
C ASP A 164 -2.03 3.99 -15.07
N VAL A 165 -1.42 2.89 -15.54
CA VAL A 165 -0.02 2.56 -15.23
C VAL A 165 0.97 3.64 -15.65
N LYS A 166 0.71 4.38 -16.75
CA LYS A 166 1.61 5.44 -17.23
C LYS A 166 1.51 6.69 -16.35
N MET A 167 0.30 7.04 -15.93
CA MET A 167 0.06 8.19 -15.06
C MET A 167 0.68 7.96 -13.68
N TRP A 168 0.45 6.79 -13.08
CA TRP A 168 1.08 6.40 -11.81
C TRP A 168 2.60 6.37 -11.93
N GLY A 169 3.14 5.73 -12.98
CA GLY A 169 4.59 5.66 -13.21
C GLY A 169 5.23 7.06 -13.35
N ALA A 170 4.57 7.97 -14.09
CA ALA A 170 5.05 9.35 -14.20
C ALA A 170 5.05 10.08 -12.84
N LEU A 171 4.05 9.83 -12.00
CA LEU A 171 3.97 10.43 -10.68
C LEU A 171 5.06 9.88 -9.76
N MET A 172 5.27 8.56 -9.74
CA MET A 172 6.33 7.90 -8.97
C MET A 172 7.73 8.39 -9.36
N MET A 173 8.02 8.50 -10.66
CA MET A 173 9.31 9.03 -11.13
C MET A 173 9.52 10.48 -10.71
N ARG A 174 8.48 11.32 -10.69
CA ARG A 174 8.58 12.72 -10.25
C ARG A 174 8.90 12.85 -8.75
N THR A 175 8.56 11.86 -7.94
CA THR A 175 8.90 11.81 -6.52
C THR A 175 10.27 11.18 -6.26
N GLY A 176 11.00 10.79 -7.29
CA GLY A 176 12.38 10.30 -7.20
C GLY A 176 12.53 8.78 -7.19
N TRP A 177 11.45 8.02 -7.28
CA TRP A 177 11.51 6.57 -7.34
C TRP A 177 12.08 6.05 -8.65
N HIS A 178 12.92 5.01 -8.58
CA HIS A 178 13.23 4.14 -9.71
C HIS A 178 12.17 3.05 -9.78
N ILE A 179 11.58 2.87 -10.95
CA ILE A 179 10.59 1.80 -11.19
C ILE A 179 11.34 0.56 -11.64
N LEU A 180 11.32 -0.50 -10.84
CA LEU A 180 11.90 -1.81 -11.17
C LEU A 180 10.90 -2.68 -11.93
N VAL A 181 9.63 -2.62 -11.53
CA VAL A 181 8.51 -3.32 -12.17
C VAL A 181 7.35 -2.35 -12.29
N ALA A 182 6.71 -2.35 -13.45
CA ALA A 182 5.42 -1.70 -13.68
C ALA A 182 4.61 -2.61 -14.60
N THR A 183 3.58 -3.23 -14.06
CA THR A 183 2.75 -4.19 -14.79
C THR A 183 1.30 -4.12 -14.34
N ASP A 184 0.43 -4.78 -15.07
CA ASP A 184 -0.92 -5.10 -14.62
C ASP A 184 -1.13 -6.61 -14.64
N PHE A 185 -2.00 -7.08 -13.78
CA PHE A 185 -2.48 -8.44 -13.82
C PHE A 185 -4.00 -8.47 -13.65
N THR A 186 -4.60 -9.52 -14.15
CA THR A 186 -6.04 -9.72 -14.11
C THR A 186 -6.33 -10.96 -13.29
N ILE A 187 -7.22 -10.81 -12.31
CA ILE A 187 -7.77 -11.92 -11.55
C ILE A 187 -9.21 -12.18 -11.98
N LYS A 188 -9.58 -13.45 -12.01
CA LYS A 188 -10.98 -13.85 -12.20
C LYS A 188 -11.61 -13.97 -10.84
N LEU A 189 -12.62 -13.16 -10.60
CA LEU A 189 -13.43 -13.19 -9.39
C LEU A 189 -14.81 -13.74 -9.72
N THR A 190 -15.46 -14.28 -8.69
CA THR A 190 -16.83 -14.73 -8.79
C THR A 190 -17.71 -13.72 -8.07
N ASP A 191 -18.77 -13.24 -8.72
CA ASP A 191 -19.75 -12.38 -8.08
C ASP A 191 -20.42 -13.15 -6.94
N GLN A 192 -20.40 -12.58 -5.73
CA GLN A 192 -21.04 -13.21 -4.55
C GLN A 192 -22.56 -13.36 -4.71
N ASN A 193 -23.18 -12.50 -5.55
CA ASN A 193 -24.62 -12.52 -5.82
C ASN A 193 -24.98 -13.35 -7.06
N ASP A 194 -24.00 -13.68 -7.92
CA ASP A 194 -24.21 -14.49 -9.12
C ASP A 194 -22.96 -15.34 -9.40
N PRO A 195 -22.81 -16.50 -8.73
CA PRO A 195 -21.63 -17.36 -8.88
C PRO A 195 -21.40 -17.88 -10.31
N GLU A 196 -22.41 -17.82 -11.18
CA GLU A 196 -22.29 -18.26 -12.57
C GLU A 196 -21.71 -17.16 -13.48
N LYS A 197 -21.51 -15.94 -12.95
CA LYS A 197 -20.93 -14.81 -13.69
C LYS A 197 -19.58 -14.39 -13.15
N PRO A 198 -18.49 -15.09 -13.49
CA PRO A 198 -17.16 -14.63 -13.18
C PRO A 198 -16.89 -13.31 -13.89
N PHE A 199 -16.12 -12.44 -13.24
CA PHE A 199 -15.67 -11.19 -13.85
C PHE A 199 -14.15 -11.02 -13.67
N ASP A 200 -13.56 -10.27 -14.58
CA ASP A 200 -12.14 -9.95 -14.53
C ASP A 200 -11.93 -8.66 -13.74
N GLU A 201 -11.02 -8.68 -12.77
CA GLU A 201 -10.56 -7.50 -12.05
C GLU A 201 -9.07 -7.28 -12.32
N ARG A 202 -8.74 -6.11 -12.83
CA ARG A 202 -7.37 -5.71 -13.16
C ARG A 202 -6.79 -4.90 -12.02
N ASN A 203 -5.57 -5.24 -11.65
CA ASN A 203 -4.77 -4.51 -10.67
C ASN A 203 -3.45 -4.08 -11.31
N LEU A 204 -2.98 -2.91 -10.91
CA LEU A 204 -1.67 -2.39 -11.25
C LEU A 204 -0.67 -2.76 -10.16
N VAL A 205 0.51 -3.17 -10.56
CA VAL A 205 1.62 -3.50 -9.65
C VAL A 205 2.84 -2.68 -10.01
N PHE A 206 3.43 -2.10 -8.98
CA PHE A 206 4.72 -1.46 -9.05
C PHE A 206 5.67 -2.01 -8.00
N VAL A 207 6.91 -2.28 -8.41
CA VAL A 207 8.02 -2.43 -7.48
C VAL A 207 8.95 -1.24 -7.72
N LEU A 208 9.15 -0.48 -6.66
CA LEU A 208 9.92 0.75 -6.67
C LEU A 208 11.19 0.58 -5.86
N GLN A 209 12.23 1.34 -6.20
CA GLN A 209 13.44 1.43 -5.41
C GLN A 209 13.81 2.89 -5.18
N LYS A 210 14.11 3.24 -3.93
CA LYS A 210 14.73 4.53 -3.64
C LYS A 210 16.18 4.48 -4.05
N PRO A 211 16.68 5.42 -4.89
CA PRO A 211 18.10 5.46 -5.28
C PRO A 211 19.02 5.50 -4.07
N THR A 212 20.18 4.89 -4.18
CA THR A 212 21.27 5.11 -3.22
C THR A 212 21.87 6.50 -3.39
N ASN A 213 22.53 7.03 -2.37
CA ASN A 213 23.17 8.36 -2.42
C ASN A 213 24.17 8.50 -3.56
N GLU A 214 24.79 7.41 -4.01
CA GLU A 214 25.74 7.40 -5.14
C GLU A 214 25.04 7.55 -6.51
N GLN A 215 23.76 7.22 -6.59
CA GLN A 215 22.97 7.29 -7.84
C GLN A 215 22.25 8.64 -8.01
N SER A 216 22.14 9.42 -6.93
CA SER A 216 21.43 10.72 -6.92
C SER A 216 22.25 11.88 -7.49
N THR A 217 23.51 11.66 -7.89
CA THR A 217 24.47 12.69 -8.36
C THR A 217 24.70 12.70 -9.87
N LYS A 218 23.81 12.08 -10.66
CA LYS A 218 23.93 12.10 -12.13
C LYS A 218 22.76 12.80 -12.81
#